data_d2b13dfd291ff62fda67ef4b3cfe78c1
#
_entry.id   d2b13dfd291ff62fda67ef4b3cfe78c1
#
_cell.length_a   1.000
_cell.length_b   1.000
_cell.length_c   1.000
_cell.angle_alpha   90.00
_cell.angle_beta   90.00
_cell.angle_gamma   90.00
#
_symmetry.space_group_name_H-M   'P 1'
#
loop_
_entity.id
_entity.type
_entity.pdbx_description
1 polymer ?
#
loop_
_entity_poly.entity_id
_entity_poly.type
_entity_poly.pdbx_seq_one_letter_code
_entity_poly.pdbx_strand_id
1 'polypeptide(L)'
;ISIDAEWGIGMRIENVDKYPYQMTLGAIQNDSLIYQFGKAVALQFKRLGMQVNFAPVLDININARNPVINYRSFGENRENVTRKSLMYMKGLQDNGILATGKHFPGHGDTNVDSHLDLPLITHSRARLDSIELYPFRKQIEEGIGSIMVAHLNLPSLDTTTGLPSTLSPIIINGLLKKELGFKGLVVTDAMMMQAVTKYFKPGEADARA
;
A
#
# COMPACT_ATOMS: atom_id res chain seq x y z
N ILE A 1 13.00 9.12 9.41
CA ILE A 1 11.65 9.14 10.05
C ILE A 1 10.63 8.81 8.98
N SER A 2 9.67 7.94 9.30
CA SER A 2 8.57 7.50 8.44
C SER A 2 7.21 7.72 9.09
N ILE A 3 6.18 7.98 8.28
CA ILE A 3 4.82 8.18 8.78
C ILE A 3 3.80 7.85 7.67
N ASP A 4 2.57 7.44 8.06
CA ASP A 4 1.42 7.43 7.18
C ASP A 4 0.87 8.84 6.98
N ALA A 5 0.98 9.36 5.77
CA ALA A 5 0.43 10.65 5.39
C ALA A 5 -0.18 10.56 3.98
N GLU A 6 -1.20 9.68 3.84
CA GLU A 6 -1.86 9.37 2.56
C GLU A 6 -2.44 10.63 1.90
N TRP A 7 -3.01 11.54 2.70
CA TRP A 7 -3.48 12.86 2.25
C TRP A 7 -2.70 14.02 2.90
N GLY A 8 -1.37 13.84 3.00
CA GLY A 8 -0.46 14.79 3.62
C GLY A 8 -0.38 14.66 5.13
N ILE A 9 0.49 15.47 5.73
CA ILE A 9 0.76 15.40 7.19
C ILE A 9 -0.46 15.69 8.06
N GLY A 10 -1.48 16.38 7.50
CA GLY A 10 -2.77 16.63 8.18
C GLY A 10 -3.57 15.35 8.51
N MET A 11 -3.12 14.18 8.02
CA MET A 11 -3.61 12.87 8.47
C MET A 11 -3.25 12.59 9.94
N ARG A 12 -2.12 13.13 10.43
CA ARG A 12 -1.54 12.80 11.74
C ARG A 12 -1.27 14.02 12.62
N ILE A 13 -1.16 15.21 12.03
CA ILE A 13 -0.78 16.44 12.72
C ILE A 13 -1.94 17.44 12.58
N GLU A 14 -2.33 18.04 13.71
CA GLU A 14 -3.35 19.07 13.73
C GLU A 14 -2.76 20.44 13.34
N ASN A 15 -3.65 21.39 12.98
CA ASN A 15 -3.29 22.77 12.64
C ASN A 15 -2.31 22.92 11.46
N VAL A 16 -2.41 21.99 10.49
CA VAL A 16 -1.70 22.03 9.21
C VAL A 16 -2.67 21.90 8.05
N ASP A 17 -2.22 22.25 6.84
CA ASP A 17 -3.03 22.09 5.63
C ASP A 17 -3.45 20.63 5.43
N LYS A 18 -4.75 20.42 5.29
CA LYS A 18 -5.36 19.11 5.01
C LYS A 18 -5.72 19.02 3.55
N TYR A 19 -5.25 17.96 2.91
CA TYR A 19 -5.63 17.65 1.52
C TYR A 19 -6.83 16.69 1.47
N PRO A 20 -7.54 16.63 0.33
CA PRO A 20 -8.60 15.65 0.14
C PRO A 20 -8.11 14.22 0.21
N TYR A 21 -9.02 13.29 0.56
CA TYR A 21 -8.77 11.85 0.49
C TYR A 21 -8.44 11.40 -0.94
N GLN A 22 -7.71 10.28 -1.07
CA GLN A 22 -7.30 9.75 -2.37
C GLN A 22 -8.49 9.44 -3.29
N MET A 23 -9.65 9.03 -2.75
CA MET A 23 -10.87 8.82 -3.53
C MET A 23 -11.33 10.13 -4.24
N THR A 24 -11.29 11.25 -3.54
CA THR A 24 -11.58 12.57 -4.11
C THR A 24 -10.54 12.95 -5.17
N LEU A 25 -9.26 12.72 -4.90
CA LEU A 25 -8.18 12.94 -5.84
C LEU A 25 -8.30 12.05 -7.09
N GLY A 26 -8.85 10.85 -6.94
CA GLY A 26 -9.14 9.93 -8.04
C GLY A 26 -10.13 10.47 -9.08
N ALA A 27 -11.03 11.38 -8.68
CA ALA A 27 -11.99 12.02 -9.58
C ALA A 27 -11.40 13.16 -10.42
N ILE A 28 -10.21 13.65 -10.09
CA ILE A 28 -9.55 14.75 -10.83
C ILE A 28 -9.13 14.25 -12.21
N GLN A 29 -9.49 14.98 -13.27
CA GLN A 29 -9.14 14.60 -14.65
C GLN A 29 -7.67 14.92 -14.98
N ASN A 30 -7.16 16.03 -14.50
CA ASN A 30 -5.78 16.46 -14.76
C ASN A 30 -4.78 15.80 -13.79
N ASP A 31 -4.09 14.78 -14.27
CA ASP A 31 -3.13 14.01 -13.47
C ASP A 31 -1.93 14.84 -12.98
N SER A 32 -1.60 15.96 -13.64
CA SER A 32 -0.52 16.84 -13.17
C SER A 32 -0.82 17.44 -11.79
N LEU A 33 -2.10 17.61 -11.43
CA LEU A 33 -2.50 18.06 -10.10
C LEU A 33 -2.17 17.02 -9.01
N ILE A 34 -2.20 15.74 -9.35
CA ILE A 34 -1.82 14.67 -8.42
C ILE A 34 -0.29 14.66 -8.19
N TYR A 35 0.47 14.94 -9.25
CA TYR A 35 1.91 15.16 -9.09
C TYR A 35 2.20 16.39 -8.19
N GLN A 36 1.52 17.51 -8.43
CA GLN A 36 1.68 18.71 -7.58
C GLN A 36 1.26 18.46 -6.12
N PHE A 37 0.21 17.68 -5.90
CA PHE A 37 -0.16 17.21 -4.56
C PHE A 37 0.98 16.41 -3.92
N GLY A 38 1.57 15.43 -4.61
CA GLY A 38 2.72 14.66 -4.12
C GLY A 38 3.92 15.55 -3.78
N LYS A 39 4.23 16.52 -4.64
CA LYS A 39 5.26 17.53 -4.40
C LYS A 39 4.96 18.38 -3.15
N ALA A 40 3.72 18.81 -2.98
CA ALA A 40 3.33 19.60 -1.80
C ALA A 40 3.48 18.79 -0.50
N VAL A 41 3.07 17.52 -0.50
CA VAL A 41 3.28 16.60 0.64
C VAL A 41 4.79 16.42 0.90
N ALA A 42 5.61 16.24 -0.14
CA ALA A 42 7.06 16.12 0.02
C ALA A 42 7.68 17.36 0.68
N LEU A 43 7.20 18.56 0.36
CA LEU A 43 7.64 19.80 1.02
C LEU A 43 7.25 19.85 2.49
N GLN A 44 6.05 19.35 2.86
CA GLN A 44 5.65 19.21 4.26
C GLN A 44 6.61 18.27 5.02
N PHE A 45 6.93 17.10 4.41
CA PHE A 45 7.86 16.13 4.99
C PHE A 45 9.25 16.73 5.23
N LYS A 46 9.80 17.43 4.25
CA LYS A 46 11.13 18.09 4.37
C LYS A 46 11.17 19.09 5.51
N ARG A 47 10.12 19.89 5.69
CA ARG A 47 10.04 20.87 6.79
C ARG A 47 10.08 20.22 8.17
N LEU A 48 9.58 18.97 8.27
CA LEU A 48 9.56 18.20 9.51
C LEU A 48 10.75 17.22 9.65
N GLY A 49 11.67 17.21 8.69
CA GLY A 49 12.81 16.30 8.70
C GLY A 49 12.44 14.83 8.51
N MET A 50 11.33 14.54 7.83
CA MET A 50 10.86 13.18 7.52
C MET A 50 11.37 12.73 6.14
N GLN A 51 11.60 11.43 5.94
CA GLN A 51 12.21 10.87 4.72
C GLN A 51 11.32 9.88 3.98
N VAL A 52 10.38 9.22 4.67
CA VAL A 52 9.56 8.14 4.09
C VAL A 52 8.10 8.40 4.34
N ASN A 53 7.30 8.43 3.27
CA ASN A 53 5.85 8.46 3.36
C ASN A 53 5.29 7.06 3.05
N PHE A 54 4.51 6.47 3.98
CA PHE A 54 3.76 5.25 3.73
C PHE A 54 2.51 5.56 2.87
N ALA A 55 2.77 6.01 1.65
CA ALA A 55 1.84 6.32 0.57
C ALA A 55 2.58 6.25 -0.79
N PRO A 56 1.86 6.02 -1.90
CA PRO A 56 0.41 5.96 -2.09
C PRO A 56 -0.24 4.62 -1.75
N VAL A 57 -1.57 4.63 -1.55
CA VAL A 57 -2.38 3.42 -1.53
C VAL A 57 -2.62 2.97 -2.98
N LEU A 58 -2.26 1.70 -3.27
CA LEU A 58 -2.37 1.08 -4.60
C LEU A 58 -3.59 0.14 -4.70
N ASP A 59 -4.27 -0.07 -3.58
CA ASP A 59 -5.43 -0.96 -3.52
C ASP A 59 -6.57 -0.43 -4.39
N ILE A 60 -7.14 -1.30 -5.21
CA ILE A 60 -8.28 -1.00 -6.07
C ILE A 60 -9.55 -1.32 -5.29
N ASN A 61 -10.36 -0.31 -4.97
CA ASN A 61 -11.53 -0.45 -4.09
C ASN A 61 -12.74 -1.04 -4.84
N ILE A 62 -12.63 -2.28 -5.31
CA ILE A 62 -13.69 -2.97 -6.04
C ILE A 62 -14.79 -3.55 -5.15
N ASN A 63 -14.56 -3.64 -3.85
CA ASN A 63 -15.54 -4.06 -2.87
C ASN A 63 -16.06 -2.86 -2.07
N ALA A 64 -17.29 -2.45 -2.37
CA ALA A 64 -17.93 -1.32 -1.69
C ALA A 64 -18.11 -1.53 -0.16
N ARG A 65 -18.03 -2.78 0.32
CA ARG A 65 -18.12 -3.14 1.75
C ARG A 65 -16.76 -3.28 2.42
N ASN A 66 -15.67 -2.97 1.71
CA ASN A 66 -14.33 -3.03 2.30
C ASN A 66 -14.24 -2.04 3.47
N PRO A 67 -13.97 -2.51 4.71
CA PRO A 67 -13.98 -1.62 5.88
C PRO A 67 -12.69 -0.82 6.05
N VAL A 68 -11.62 -1.15 5.31
CA VAL A 68 -10.26 -0.61 5.53
C VAL A 68 -9.85 0.37 4.43
N ILE A 69 -10.03 -0.01 3.17
CA ILE A 69 -9.51 0.75 2.03
C ILE A 69 -10.44 1.91 1.68
N ASN A 70 -11.64 1.64 1.19
CA ASN A 70 -12.68 2.64 0.96
C ASN A 70 -12.11 3.97 0.39
N TYR A 71 -12.34 5.11 1.05
CA TYR A 71 -11.91 6.45 0.62
C TYR A 71 -10.38 6.64 0.57
N ARG A 72 -9.60 5.70 1.08
CA ARG A 72 -8.14 5.70 1.00
C ARG A 72 -7.64 5.34 -0.40
N SER A 73 -8.41 4.61 -1.22
CA SER A 73 -8.10 4.30 -2.61
C SER A 73 -8.37 5.48 -3.55
N PHE A 74 -7.70 5.52 -4.69
CA PHE A 74 -8.03 6.41 -5.81
C PHE A 74 -9.27 5.98 -6.61
N GLY A 75 -9.95 4.89 -6.22
CA GLY A 75 -11.19 4.42 -6.81
C GLY A 75 -11.23 2.93 -7.10
N GLU A 76 -12.20 2.55 -7.95
CA GLU A 76 -12.47 1.15 -8.32
C GLU A 76 -11.90 0.75 -9.70
N ASN A 77 -11.49 1.72 -10.50
CA ASN A 77 -10.92 1.48 -11.81
C ASN A 77 -9.41 1.28 -11.72
N ARG A 78 -8.93 0.12 -12.14
CA ARG A 78 -7.52 -0.30 -12.07
C ARG A 78 -6.56 0.69 -12.75
N GLU A 79 -6.90 1.14 -13.94
CA GLU A 79 -6.08 2.06 -14.72
C GLU A 79 -6.01 3.43 -14.05
N ASN A 80 -7.14 3.91 -13.51
CA ASN A 80 -7.20 5.18 -12.79
C ASN A 80 -6.36 5.15 -11.51
N VAL A 81 -6.56 4.11 -10.67
CA VAL A 81 -5.76 3.90 -9.45
C VAL A 81 -4.27 3.89 -9.78
N THR A 82 -3.87 3.13 -10.80
CA THR A 82 -2.47 3.03 -11.22
C THR A 82 -1.92 4.37 -11.65
N ARG A 83 -2.61 5.09 -12.53
CA ARG A 83 -2.17 6.38 -13.06
C ARG A 83 -2.05 7.45 -11.98
N LYS A 84 -3.06 7.56 -11.10
CA LYS A 84 -3.06 8.53 -9.99
C LYS A 84 -1.96 8.23 -8.98
N SER A 85 -1.84 6.98 -8.55
CA SER A 85 -0.81 6.59 -7.60
C SER A 85 0.61 6.78 -8.16
N LEU A 86 0.83 6.56 -9.47
CA LEU A 86 2.10 6.87 -10.14
C LEU A 86 2.44 8.36 -10.06
N MET A 87 1.49 9.24 -10.33
CA MET A 87 1.70 10.68 -10.22
C MET A 87 2.02 11.12 -8.80
N TYR A 88 1.33 10.53 -7.82
CA TYR A 88 1.62 10.80 -6.40
C TYR A 88 3.01 10.32 -6.01
N MET A 89 3.38 9.09 -6.37
CA MET A 89 4.72 8.54 -6.15
C MET A 89 5.80 9.45 -6.75
N LYS A 90 5.66 9.82 -8.03
CA LYS A 90 6.60 10.72 -8.72
C LYS A 90 6.70 12.07 -8.01
N GLY A 91 5.57 12.66 -7.62
CA GLY A 91 5.55 13.90 -6.86
C GLY A 91 6.33 13.83 -5.54
N LEU A 92 6.28 12.68 -4.84
CA LEU A 92 7.07 12.43 -3.63
C LEU A 92 8.56 12.23 -3.96
N GLN A 93 8.87 11.28 -4.85
CA GLN A 93 10.26 10.82 -5.08
C GLN A 93 11.11 11.85 -5.82
N ASP A 94 10.58 12.54 -6.82
CA ASP A 94 11.27 13.64 -7.51
C ASP A 94 11.61 14.80 -6.56
N ASN A 95 10.90 14.87 -5.44
CA ASN A 95 11.14 15.85 -4.39
C ASN A 95 11.81 15.25 -3.14
N GLY A 96 12.48 14.09 -3.29
CA GLY A 96 13.39 13.51 -2.29
C GLY A 96 12.72 12.86 -1.07
N ILE A 97 11.46 12.44 -1.19
CA ILE A 97 10.75 11.65 -0.17
C ILE A 97 10.49 10.25 -0.72
N LEU A 98 10.95 9.22 0.00
CA LEU A 98 10.71 7.84 -0.38
C LEU A 98 9.22 7.53 -0.30
N ALA A 99 8.62 7.13 -1.42
CA ALA A 99 7.25 6.68 -1.50
C ALA A 99 7.15 5.18 -1.18
N THR A 100 6.06 4.77 -0.53
CA THR A 100 5.77 3.37 -0.20
C THR A 100 4.41 2.96 -0.74
N GLY A 101 4.40 2.12 -1.77
CA GLY A 101 3.17 1.54 -2.32
C GLY A 101 2.58 0.49 -1.39
N LYS A 102 1.28 0.58 -1.11
CA LYS A 102 0.61 -0.30 -0.16
C LYS A 102 -0.83 -0.61 -0.58
N HIS A 103 -1.37 -1.73 -0.19
CA HIS A 103 -0.86 -2.78 0.72
C HIS A 103 -0.66 -4.08 -0.08
N PHE A 104 0.58 -4.42 -0.40
CA PHE A 104 0.92 -5.58 -1.24
C PHE A 104 0.45 -6.89 -0.59
N PRO A 105 -0.12 -7.86 -1.34
CA PRO A 105 -0.32 -7.88 -2.80
C PRO A 105 -1.66 -7.29 -3.28
N GLY A 106 -2.41 -6.60 -2.44
CA GLY A 106 -3.66 -5.90 -2.74
C GLY A 106 -4.76 -6.19 -1.72
N HIS A 107 -5.21 -5.15 -1.02
CA HIS A 107 -6.20 -5.21 0.08
C HIS A 107 -7.60 -4.71 -0.34
N GLY A 108 -7.78 -4.35 -1.63
CA GLY A 108 -8.98 -3.64 -2.10
C GLY A 108 -10.27 -4.48 -2.14
N ASP A 109 -10.17 -5.82 -2.15
CA ASP A 109 -11.32 -6.73 -2.21
C ASP A 109 -11.46 -7.60 -0.96
N THR A 110 -11.18 -7.05 0.21
CA THR A 110 -11.38 -7.75 1.48
C THR A 110 -12.71 -7.35 2.14
N ASN A 111 -13.31 -8.30 2.88
CA ASN A 111 -14.51 -8.07 3.69
C ASN A 111 -14.20 -7.97 5.18
N VAL A 112 -12.96 -8.20 5.59
CA VAL A 112 -12.50 -8.25 6.97
C VAL A 112 -11.42 -7.19 7.18
N ASP A 113 -11.49 -6.51 8.31
CA ASP A 113 -10.47 -5.58 8.75
C ASP A 113 -9.28 -6.35 9.32
N SER A 114 -8.09 -6.16 8.75
CA SER A 114 -6.84 -6.77 9.21
C SER A 114 -6.43 -6.32 10.62
N HIS A 115 -6.98 -5.23 11.12
CA HIS A 115 -6.85 -4.86 12.53
C HIS A 115 -7.61 -5.80 13.48
N LEU A 116 -8.61 -6.53 12.98
CA LEU A 116 -9.49 -7.40 13.77
C LEU A 116 -9.21 -8.89 13.54
N ASP A 117 -8.83 -9.28 12.33
CA ASP A 117 -8.52 -10.67 11.98
C ASP A 117 -7.69 -10.76 10.69
N LEU A 118 -7.23 -11.96 10.31
CA LEU A 118 -6.48 -12.23 9.09
C LEU A 118 -7.43 -12.34 7.89
N PRO A 119 -7.50 -11.33 6.99
CA PRO A 119 -8.40 -11.38 5.83
C PRO A 119 -7.99 -12.48 4.87
N LEU A 120 -8.97 -13.25 4.39
CA LEU A 120 -8.79 -14.31 3.41
C LEU A 120 -9.19 -13.80 2.00
N ILE A 121 -8.29 -13.94 1.04
CA ILE A 121 -8.53 -13.66 -0.39
C ILE A 121 -8.43 -14.96 -1.17
N THR A 122 -9.56 -15.44 -1.70
CA THR A 122 -9.67 -16.72 -2.40
C THR A 122 -9.54 -16.62 -3.93
N HIS A 123 -9.16 -15.45 -4.43
CA HIS A 123 -9.01 -15.22 -5.87
C HIS A 123 -7.90 -16.09 -6.47
N SER A 124 -8.14 -16.52 -7.73
CA SER A 124 -7.12 -17.23 -8.50
C SER A 124 -5.90 -16.33 -8.77
N ARG A 125 -4.76 -16.94 -9.02
CA ARG A 125 -3.56 -16.23 -9.42
C ARG A 125 -3.78 -15.29 -10.61
N ALA A 126 -4.47 -15.78 -11.64
CA ALA A 126 -4.79 -14.98 -12.84
C ALA A 126 -5.63 -13.73 -12.51
N ARG A 127 -6.57 -13.85 -11.56
CA ARG A 127 -7.35 -12.70 -11.09
C ARG A 127 -6.46 -11.70 -10.36
N LEU A 128 -5.61 -12.15 -9.44
CA LEU A 128 -4.67 -11.29 -8.72
C LEU A 128 -3.72 -10.57 -9.68
N ASP A 129 -3.19 -11.26 -10.68
CA ASP A 129 -2.32 -10.66 -11.71
C ASP A 129 -3.01 -9.55 -12.50
N SER A 130 -4.31 -9.77 -12.83
CA SER A 130 -5.05 -8.84 -13.66
C SER A 130 -5.54 -7.60 -12.93
N ILE A 131 -5.76 -7.67 -11.64
CA ILE A 131 -6.35 -6.58 -10.84
C ILE A 131 -5.38 -6.15 -9.73
N GLU A 132 -5.25 -6.95 -8.66
CA GLU A 132 -4.58 -6.55 -7.43
C GLU A 132 -3.09 -6.23 -7.64
N LEU A 133 -2.37 -7.07 -8.38
CA LEU A 133 -0.94 -6.92 -8.65
C LEU A 133 -0.61 -5.90 -9.74
N TYR A 134 -1.60 -5.51 -10.54
CA TYR A 134 -1.37 -4.61 -11.68
C TYR A 134 -0.79 -3.25 -11.28
N PRO A 135 -1.34 -2.51 -10.29
CA PRO A 135 -0.76 -1.25 -9.86
C PRO A 135 0.66 -1.41 -9.31
N PHE A 136 0.92 -2.47 -8.54
CA PHE A 136 2.25 -2.75 -7.99
C PHE A 136 3.28 -3.01 -9.07
N ARG A 137 2.95 -3.81 -10.09
CA ARG A 137 3.81 -4.07 -11.26
C ARG A 137 4.20 -2.75 -11.94
N LYS A 138 3.23 -1.87 -12.19
CA LYS A 138 3.47 -0.57 -12.83
C LYS A 138 4.30 0.37 -11.94
N GLN A 139 4.09 0.37 -10.65
CA GLN A 139 4.90 1.15 -9.72
C GLN A 139 6.36 0.66 -9.66
N ILE A 140 6.58 -0.66 -9.71
CA ILE A 140 7.92 -1.26 -9.74
C ILE A 140 8.64 -0.91 -11.04
N GLU A 141 7.95 -1.02 -12.19
CA GLU A 141 8.46 -0.61 -13.50
C GLU A 141 8.90 0.87 -13.52
N GLU A 142 8.20 1.74 -12.80
CA GLU A 142 8.45 3.18 -12.70
C GLU A 142 9.35 3.58 -11.50
N GLY A 143 9.91 2.61 -10.80
CA GLY A 143 10.97 2.83 -9.81
C GLY A 143 10.50 3.24 -8.41
N ILE A 144 9.36 2.74 -7.95
CA ILE A 144 8.96 2.95 -6.55
C ILE A 144 10.03 2.46 -5.58
N GLY A 145 10.36 3.26 -4.58
CA GLY A 145 11.46 2.98 -3.66
C GLY A 145 11.12 2.06 -2.51
N SER A 146 9.84 1.96 -2.11
CA SER A 146 9.40 1.09 -1.01
C SER A 146 8.04 0.45 -1.30
N ILE A 147 7.82 -0.76 -0.77
CA ILE A 147 6.54 -1.46 -0.80
C ILE A 147 6.22 -1.98 0.60
N MET A 148 5.00 -1.70 1.08
CA MET A 148 4.47 -2.24 2.33
C MET A 148 3.64 -3.47 2.06
N VAL A 149 3.98 -4.57 2.73
CA VAL A 149 3.27 -5.85 2.64
C VAL A 149 2.18 -5.91 3.71
N ALA A 150 0.95 -6.21 3.28
CA ALA A 150 -0.21 -6.38 4.16
C ALA A 150 -0.19 -7.70 4.93
N HIS A 151 -1.06 -7.81 5.93
CA HIS A 151 -1.37 -9.09 6.58
C HIS A 151 -2.60 -9.72 5.93
N LEU A 152 -2.39 -10.51 4.89
CA LEU A 152 -3.43 -11.18 4.11
C LEU A 152 -3.13 -12.67 3.98
N ASN A 153 -4.16 -13.51 4.01
CA ASN A 153 -4.06 -14.92 3.66
C ASN A 153 -4.51 -15.11 2.20
N LEU A 154 -3.61 -15.60 1.36
CA LEU A 154 -3.84 -15.80 -0.08
C LEU A 154 -3.44 -17.23 -0.47
N PRO A 155 -4.32 -18.22 -0.31
CA PRO A 155 -4.02 -19.62 -0.60
C PRO A 155 -3.61 -19.90 -2.05
N SER A 156 -3.98 -19.05 -3.00
CA SER A 156 -3.54 -19.13 -4.40
C SER A 156 -2.10 -18.71 -4.65
N LEU A 157 -1.47 -18.03 -3.68
CA LEU A 157 -0.06 -17.63 -3.72
C LEU A 157 0.81 -18.46 -2.77
N ASP A 158 0.30 -18.69 -1.55
CA ASP A 158 0.96 -19.52 -0.53
C ASP A 158 -0.09 -20.38 0.17
N THR A 159 0.03 -21.70 0.05
CA THR A 159 -0.90 -22.68 0.62
C THR A 159 -0.73 -22.91 2.12
N THR A 160 0.23 -22.27 2.76
CA THR A 160 0.46 -22.39 4.19
C THR A 160 -0.70 -21.81 4.98
N THR A 161 -1.41 -22.66 5.70
CA THR A 161 -2.61 -22.26 6.44
C THR A 161 -2.29 -21.23 7.52
N GLY A 162 -3.05 -20.12 7.54
CA GLY A 162 -2.94 -19.08 8.56
C GLY A 162 -1.64 -18.26 8.51
N LEU A 163 -0.85 -18.36 7.43
CA LEU A 163 0.35 -17.56 7.25
C LEU A 163 -0.01 -16.22 6.58
N PRO A 164 0.19 -15.07 7.26
CA PRO A 164 0.00 -13.78 6.62
C PRO A 164 1.08 -13.51 5.57
N SER A 165 0.72 -12.80 4.52
CA SER A 165 1.63 -12.45 3.40
C SER A 165 2.91 -11.75 3.84
N THR A 166 2.88 -11.00 4.93
CA THR A 166 4.07 -10.39 5.56
C THR A 166 5.10 -11.39 6.06
N LEU A 167 4.70 -12.62 6.36
CA LEU A 167 5.59 -13.68 6.85
C LEU A 167 5.83 -14.77 5.80
N SER A 168 5.32 -14.62 4.58
CA SER A 168 5.46 -15.59 3.50
C SER A 168 6.69 -15.34 2.65
N PRO A 169 7.72 -16.21 2.71
CA PRO A 169 8.86 -16.11 1.80
C PRO A 169 8.47 -16.30 0.33
N ILE A 170 7.39 -17.05 0.05
CA ILE A 170 6.88 -17.26 -1.30
C ILE A 170 6.35 -15.93 -1.85
N ILE A 171 5.60 -15.17 -1.06
CA ILE A 171 5.02 -13.89 -1.50
C ILE A 171 6.12 -12.81 -1.56
N ILE A 172 6.99 -12.71 -0.55
CA ILE A 172 8.00 -11.64 -0.50
C ILE A 172 9.17 -11.95 -1.45
N ASN A 173 9.83 -13.08 -1.27
CA ASN A 173 11.02 -13.38 -2.06
C ASN A 173 10.67 -13.94 -3.44
N GLY A 174 9.63 -14.80 -3.53
CA GLY A 174 9.19 -15.40 -4.77
C GLY A 174 8.46 -14.41 -5.68
N LEU A 175 7.33 -13.89 -5.22
CA LEU A 175 6.50 -13.02 -6.05
C LEU A 175 7.06 -11.60 -6.14
N LEU A 176 7.21 -10.88 -5.00
CA LEU A 176 7.58 -9.46 -5.02
C LEU A 176 9.00 -9.23 -5.53
N LYS A 177 9.99 -9.91 -4.94
CA LYS A 177 11.41 -9.64 -5.30
C LYS A 177 11.82 -10.34 -6.59
N LYS A 178 11.52 -11.64 -6.77
CA LYS A 178 12.01 -12.40 -7.92
C LYS A 178 11.15 -12.23 -9.17
N GLU A 179 9.83 -12.41 -9.05
CA GLU A 179 8.94 -12.39 -10.22
C GLU A 179 8.63 -10.96 -10.68
N LEU A 180 8.25 -10.06 -9.75
CA LEU A 180 7.98 -8.65 -10.07
C LEU A 180 9.25 -7.81 -10.17
N GLY A 181 10.40 -8.33 -9.77
CA GLY A 181 11.69 -7.68 -9.89
C GLY A 181 11.93 -6.51 -8.92
N PHE A 182 11.17 -6.43 -7.82
CA PHE A 182 11.32 -5.34 -6.86
C PHE A 182 12.65 -5.41 -6.10
N LYS A 183 13.40 -4.29 -6.10
CA LYS A 183 14.74 -4.18 -5.49
C LYS A 183 14.81 -3.14 -4.36
N GLY A 184 13.69 -2.46 -4.09
CA GLY A 184 13.63 -1.42 -3.07
C GLY A 184 13.41 -1.96 -1.66
N LEU A 185 13.05 -1.05 -0.75
CA LEU A 185 12.78 -1.34 0.65
C LEU A 185 11.43 -2.06 0.80
N VAL A 186 11.45 -3.24 1.41
CA VAL A 186 10.22 -3.94 1.83
C VAL A 186 9.97 -3.64 3.30
N VAL A 187 8.76 -3.18 3.62
CA VAL A 187 8.32 -2.96 5.00
C VAL A 187 7.05 -3.78 5.26
N THR A 188 6.83 -4.18 6.49
CA THR A 188 5.57 -4.80 6.90
C THR A 188 4.55 -3.74 7.25
N ASP A 189 3.25 -4.07 7.14
CA ASP A 189 2.23 -3.37 7.89
C ASP A 189 2.44 -3.59 9.40
N ALA A 190 1.70 -2.90 10.25
CA ALA A 190 1.93 -2.87 11.69
C ALA A 190 1.83 -4.27 12.33
N MET A 191 2.95 -4.82 12.80
CA MET A 191 3.06 -6.17 13.36
C MET A 191 2.22 -6.40 14.63
N MET A 192 1.71 -5.31 15.26
CA MET A 192 0.79 -5.37 16.40
C MET A 192 -0.66 -5.63 16.01
N MET A 193 -1.00 -5.71 14.72
CA MET A 193 -2.35 -5.97 14.24
C MET A 193 -2.80 -7.39 14.57
N GLN A 194 -4.10 -7.58 14.85
CA GLN A 194 -4.65 -8.89 15.24
C GLN A 194 -4.51 -9.96 14.15
N ALA A 195 -4.42 -9.58 12.90
CA ALA A 195 -4.07 -10.48 11.79
C ALA A 195 -2.74 -11.22 12.00
N VAL A 196 -1.86 -10.71 12.89
CA VAL A 196 -0.58 -11.34 13.26
C VAL A 196 -0.65 -11.84 14.71
N THR A 197 -1.02 -10.99 15.65
CA THR A 197 -0.90 -11.28 17.10
C THR A 197 -1.82 -12.41 17.60
N LYS A 198 -2.89 -12.74 16.87
CA LYS A 198 -3.73 -13.92 17.14
C LYS A 198 -3.03 -15.26 16.82
N TYR A 199 -2.08 -15.25 15.91
CA TYR A 199 -1.47 -16.47 15.35
C TYR A 199 -0.01 -16.66 15.78
N PHE A 200 0.68 -15.59 16.18
CA PHE A 200 2.09 -15.58 16.55
C PHE A 200 2.33 -14.93 17.90
N LYS A 201 3.27 -15.46 18.67
CA LYS A 201 3.68 -14.87 19.94
C LYS A 201 4.44 -13.55 19.73
N PRO A 202 4.41 -12.62 20.70
CA PRO A 202 5.24 -11.43 20.65
C PRO A 202 6.72 -11.77 20.40
N GLY A 203 7.34 -11.06 19.46
CA GLY A 203 8.73 -11.29 19.02
C GLY A 203 8.94 -12.42 18.04
N GLU A 204 8.05 -13.41 17.97
CA GLU A 204 8.13 -14.50 16.99
C GLU A 204 7.85 -14.00 15.57
N ALA A 205 6.79 -13.20 15.40
CA ALA A 205 6.43 -12.62 14.12
C ALA A 205 7.52 -11.64 13.63
N ASP A 206 8.03 -10.81 14.54
CA ASP A 206 9.09 -9.84 14.20
C ASP A 206 10.40 -10.54 13.75
N ALA A 207 10.72 -11.68 14.36
CA ALA A 207 11.89 -12.47 13.97
C ALA A 207 11.71 -13.22 12.64
N ARG A 208 10.46 -13.42 12.19
CA ARG A 208 10.16 -14.10 10.91
C ARG A 208 10.01 -13.11 9.75
N ALA A 209 9.70 -11.86 10.03
CA ALA A 209 9.53 -10.79 9.05
C ALA A 209 10.89 -10.25 8.54
#